data_c50607a052af2da9d5dc755399b8c668
#
_entry.id   c50607a052af2da9d5dc755399b8c668
#
_cell.length_a   1.000
_cell.length_b   1.000
_cell.length_c   1.000
_cell.angle_alpha   90.00
_cell.angle_beta   90.00
_cell.angle_gamma   90.00
#
_symmetry.space_group_name_H-M   'P 1'
#
loop_
_entity.id
_entity.type
_entity.pdbx_description
1 polymer ?
#
loop_
_entity_poly.entity_id
_entity_poly.type
_entity_poly.pdbx_seq_one_letter_code
_entity_poly.pdbx_strand_id
1 'polypeptide(L)'
;MNFSKKNTKLTTLYLLSKGTEEIAPTLRLSSRRKKTILVVPALATEFTTEENRPVFVNILKQLSKVTYLSKIIFGLDKATDEEAVELAHLLKKYGIKNYVIQNNEGEGFKSIFKTLNDAGFNLEQPGKGKNMFMSFGVAQALGAKCIGVLDADIKTFHRRQLNRLFYPVLALDYEFSKAFYTRIGEHRMYGRVKRLLVDPLLLSLKRKFCDVGDDKFLRLIDYLLAFNYQLSGEVVFDTSLLKRMHFATNWGVEIFTLIEVYRRANNVAQVQFDTKPFDHKHQVISPEDKGKGLYKMAIDIVTTIISALVVEEGLEISDYFVQDLTVTYLNVADELIKKYADNAAFSALDYDRNAEEEMVRGIFKDAILAAGDYFASPYRLTERFLRLLSSDGRFHKYLDQGLDKDLLEYEKKNQSQLFEVPQTVSWDRILMRLPKILHDISAVVKKEAAFYAQV
;
A
#
# COMPACT_ATOMS: atom_id res chain seq x y z
N MET A 1 6.79 -30.66 4.26
CA MET A 1 6.68 -29.19 4.23
C MET A 1 8.04 -28.58 4.51
N ASN A 2 8.53 -27.71 3.63
CA ASN A 2 9.79 -27.02 3.90
C ASN A 2 9.44 -25.67 4.55
N PHE A 3 9.57 -25.59 5.88
CA PHE A 3 9.27 -24.38 6.66
C PHE A 3 10.36 -23.30 6.56
N SER A 4 11.57 -23.68 6.13
CA SER A 4 12.65 -22.74 5.93
C SER A 4 12.83 -22.46 4.45
N LYS A 5 12.58 -21.24 4.02
CA LYS A 5 13.07 -20.74 2.73
C LYS A 5 14.49 -20.23 2.92
N LYS A 6 15.28 -20.20 1.85
CA LYS A 6 16.67 -19.70 1.84
C LYS A 6 16.84 -18.26 2.35
N ASN A 7 15.75 -17.50 2.47
CA ASN A 7 15.75 -16.17 3.04
C ASN A 7 15.58 -16.25 4.56
N THR A 8 16.61 -15.92 5.30
CA THR A 8 16.63 -16.00 6.77
C THR A 8 15.76 -14.96 7.48
N LYS A 9 15.36 -13.90 6.78
CA LYS A 9 14.55 -12.82 7.35
C LYS A 9 13.03 -13.08 7.32
N LEU A 10 12.53 -13.89 6.39
CA LEU A 10 11.10 -14.11 6.18
C LEU A 10 10.65 -15.49 6.64
N THR A 11 9.76 -15.51 7.61
CA THR A 11 9.08 -16.73 8.09
C THR A 11 7.67 -16.82 7.53
N THR A 12 7.27 -17.97 6.99
CA THR A 12 5.91 -18.22 6.54
C THR A 12 5.16 -19.04 7.60
N LEU A 13 4.09 -18.47 8.16
CA LEU A 13 3.25 -19.08 9.17
C LEU A 13 1.96 -19.61 8.53
N TYR A 14 1.85 -20.93 8.47
CA TYR A 14 0.70 -21.63 7.90
C TYR A 14 -0.33 -22.01 8.97
N LEU A 15 -1.58 -22.13 8.54
CA LEU A 15 -2.67 -22.65 9.36
C LEU A 15 -2.66 -24.17 9.33
N LEU A 16 -1.96 -24.77 10.28
CA LEU A 16 -1.77 -26.23 10.34
C LEU A 16 -2.82 -26.93 11.21
N SER A 17 -3.56 -26.20 12.04
CA SER A 17 -4.61 -26.73 12.89
C SER A 17 -5.85 -25.84 12.91
N LYS A 18 -6.97 -26.37 13.39
CA LYS A 18 -8.22 -25.62 13.56
C LYS A 18 -8.23 -24.69 14.80
N GLY A 19 -7.23 -24.79 15.68
CA GLY A 19 -7.19 -24.20 17.02
C GLY A 19 -6.82 -22.70 17.10
N THR A 20 -7.06 -21.91 16.06
CA THR A 20 -6.73 -20.47 16.07
C THR A 20 -7.60 -19.59 16.99
N GLU A 21 -8.62 -20.17 17.64
CA GLU A 21 -9.35 -19.48 18.71
C GLU A 21 -8.52 -19.35 20.00
N GLU A 22 -7.59 -20.29 20.21
CA GLU A 22 -6.72 -20.34 21.39
C GLU A 22 -5.71 -19.21 21.48
N ILE A 23 -5.41 -18.52 20.36
CA ILE A 23 -4.46 -17.39 20.37
C ILE A 23 -5.06 -16.07 20.93
N ALA A 24 -6.38 -15.92 20.99
CA ALA A 24 -7.02 -14.70 21.45
C ALA A 24 -6.70 -14.35 22.93
N PRO A 25 -6.61 -15.30 23.88
CA PRO A 25 -6.17 -15.03 25.24
C PRO A 25 -4.72 -14.48 25.30
N THR A 26 -3.82 -15.06 24.50
CA THR A 26 -2.42 -14.60 24.40
C THR A 26 -2.35 -13.18 23.87
N LEU A 27 -3.13 -12.85 22.83
CA LEU A 27 -3.20 -11.49 22.28
C LEU A 27 -3.69 -10.48 23.34
N ARG A 28 -4.69 -10.85 24.14
CA ARG A 28 -5.19 -10.01 25.26
C ARG A 28 -4.11 -9.75 26.31
N LEU A 29 -3.33 -10.76 26.65
CA LEU A 29 -2.25 -10.62 27.61
C LEU A 29 -1.13 -9.73 27.08
N SER A 30 -0.70 -9.97 25.84
CA SER A 30 0.37 -9.21 25.19
C SER A 30 -0.01 -7.74 24.96
N SER A 31 -1.27 -7.46 24.62
CA SER A 31 -1.77 -6.10 24.38
C SER A 31 -1.81 -5.23 25.66
N ARG A 32 -1.76 -5.82 26.86
CA ARG A 32 -1.59 -5.05 28.11
C ARG A 32 -0.22 -4.38 28.20
N ARG A 33 0.78 -4.95 27.55
CA ARG A 33 2.16 -4.43 27.50
C ARG A 33 2.43 -3.61 26.25
N LYS A 34 1.84 -3.99 25.12
CA LYS A 34 2.00 -3.33 23.83
C LYS A 34 0.65 -2.69 23.43
N LYS A 35 0.48 -1.38 23.61
CA LYS A 35 -0.72 -0.67 23.17
C LYS A 35 -0.95 -0.89 21.69
N THR A 36 -2.06 -1.55 21.35
CA THR A 36 -2.35 -2.08 20.02
C THR A 36 -3.45 -1.27 19.35
N ILE A 37 -3.18 -0.74 18.19
CA ILE A 37 -4.13 0.08 17.40
C ILE A 37 -4.31 -0.55 16.03
N LEU A 38 -5.56 -0.61 15.58
CA LEU A 38 -5.93 -1.00 14.22
C LEU A 38 -6.25 0.26 13.42
N VAL A 39 -5.74 0.33 12.20
CA VAL A 39 -6.09 1.32 11.18
C VAL A 39 -6.97 0.65 10.13
N VAL A 40 -8.09 1.27 9.81
CA VAL A 40 -9.03 0.87 8.76
C VAL A 40 -9.14 2.04 7.78
N PRO A 41 -8.30 2.08 6.72
CA PRO A 41 -8.45 3.10 5.69
C PRO A 41 -9.72 2.82 4.89
N ALA A 42 -10.57 3.81 4.71
CA ALA A 42 -11.85 3.67 4.03
C ALA A 42 -12.19 4.88 3.17
N LEU A 43 -12.97 4.64 2.12
CA LEU A 43 -13.72 5.66 1.41
C LEU A 43 -15.15 5.71 1.95
N ALA A 44 -15.80 6.84 1.86
CA ALA A 44 -17.22 6.97 2.26
C ALA A 44 -18.12 5.95 1.54
N THR A 45 -17.83 5.64 0.28
CA THR A 45 -18.55 4.65 -0.52
C THR A 45 -18.59 3.24 0.07
N GLU A 46 -17.67 2.89 0.99
CA GLU A 46 -17.68 1.58 1.63
C GLU A 46 -18.86 1.39 2.61
N PHE A 47 -19.39 2.48 3.15
CA PHE A 47 -20.51 2.41 4.10
C PHE A 47 -21.77 3.19 3.68
N THR A 48 -21.68 4.06 2.65
CA THR A 48 -22.81 4.83 2.15
C THR A 48 -23.57 4.14 1.01
N THR A 49 -22.89 3.34 0.17
CA THR A 49 -23.53 2.64 -0.95
C THR A 49 -24.22 1.35 -0.50
N GLU A 50 -25.38 1.02 -1.12
CA GLU A 50 -26.14 -0.19 -0.80
C GLU A 50 -25.35 -1.47 -1.03
N GLU A 51 -24.52 -1.50 -2.06
CA GLU A 51 -23.70 -2.65 -2.42
C GLU A 51 -22.61 -2.96 -1.38
N ASN A 52 -21.88 -1.93 -0.93
CA ASN A 52 -20.71 -2.11 -0.05
C ASN A 52 -21.07 -2.14 1.44
N ARG A 53 -22.14 -1.46 1.82
CA ARG A 53 -22.58 -1.32 3.23
C ARG A 53 -22.70 -2.65 3.98
N PRO A 54 -23.24 -3.74 3.41
CA PRO A 54 -23.30 -5.03 4.09
C PRO A 54 -21.92 -5.60 4.45
N VAL A 55 -20.92 -5.41 3.56
CA VAL A 55 -19.53 -5.83 3.77
C VAL A 55 -18.93 -5.07 4.94
N PHE A 56 -19.02 -3.74 4.92
CA PHE A 56 -18.50 -2.87 5.98
C PHE A 56 -19.18 -3.18 7.33
N VAL A 57 -20.49 -3.38 7.34
CA VAL A 57 -21.24 -3.78 8.54
C VAL A 57 -20.76 -5.12 9.10
N ASN A 58 -20.45 -6.11 8.24
CA ASN A 58 -19.86 -7.35 8.69
C ASN A 58 -18.51 -7.11 9.38
N ILE A 59 -17.66 -6.27 8.79
CA ILE A 59 -16.37 -5.89 9.39
C ILE A 59 -16.59 -5.28 10.78
N LEU A 60 -17.52 -4.34 10.96
CA LEU A 60 -17.82 -3.75 12.26
C LEU A 60 -18.30 -4.79 13.27
N LYS A 61 -19.21 -5.71 12.88
CA LYS A 61 -19.70 -6.79 13.73
C LYS A 61 -18.59 -7.76 14.17
N GLN A 62 -17.58 -7.98 13.33
CA GLN A 62 -16.42 -8.80 13.70
C GLN A 62 -15.47 -8.03 14.61
N LEU A 63 -15.20 -6.75 14.32
CA LEU A 63 -14.31 -5.90 15.11
C LEU A 63 -14.85 -5.61 16.51
N SER A 64 -16.17 -5.49 16.69
CA SER A 64 -16.79 -5.30 18.02
C SER A 64 -16.48 -6.44 19.00
N LYS A 65 -16.13 -7.63 18.48
CA LYS A 65 -15.77 -8.82 19.26
C LYS A 65 -14.27 -8.94 19.55
N VAL A 66 -13.45 -8.00 19.03
CA VAL A 66 -11.98 -8.00 19.23
C VAL A 66 -11.66 -7.18 20.50
N THR A 67 -11.12 -7.84 21.50
CA THR A 67 -10.95 -7.25 22.84
C THR A 67 -9.55 -6.80 23.18
N TYR A 68 -8.56 -7.04 22.32
CA TYR A 68 -7.16 -6.65 22.55
C TYR A 68 -6.77 -5.33 21.87
N LEU A 69 -7.64 -4.75 21.05
CA LEU A 69 -7.42 -3.45 20.42
C LEU A 69 -7.71 -2.31 21.41
N SER A 70 -6.73 -1.44 21.60
CA SER A 70 -6.90 -0.24 22.44
C SER A 70 -7.72 0.82 21.75
N LYS A 71 -7.54 0.97 20.44
CA LYS A 71 -8.28 1.88 19.56
C LYS A 71 -8.38 1.31 18.16
N ILE A 72 -9.41 1.74 17.43
CA ILE A 72 -9.55 1.53 15.98
C ILE A 72 -9.62 2.91 15.33
N ILE A 73 -8.72 3.19 14.38
CA ILE A 73 -8.70 4.43 13.61
C ILE A 73 -9.37 4.15 12.27
N PHE A 74 -10.46 4.83 11.99
CA PHE A 74 -11.08 4.84 10.66
C PHE A 74 -10.55 6.07 9.92
N GLY A 75 -9.61 5.85 9.00
CA GLY A 75 -9.02 6.88 8.16
C GLY A 75 -9.89 7.10 6.94
N LEU A 76 -10.63 8.21 6.89
CA LEU A 76 -11.48 8.56 5.76
C LEU A 76 -10.72 9.45 4.78
N ASP A 77 -10.76 9.07 3.50
CA ASP A 77 -10.30 9.88 2.38
C ASP A 77 -11.48 10.26 1.51
N LYS A 78 -11.52 11.51 1.04
CA LYS A 78 -12.60 12.07 0.21
C LYS A 78 -14.00 11.94 0.82
N ALA A 79 -14.12 12.05 2.15
CA ALA A 79 -15.41 12.01 2.86
C ALA A 79 -15.85 13.42 3.28
N THR A 80 -17.13 13.68 3.18
CA THR A 80 -17.74 14.90 3.75
C THR A 80 -17.89 14.78 5.28
N ASP A 81 -18.18 15.88 5.96
CA ASP A 81 -18.41 15.86 7.40
C ASP A 81 -19.69 15.08 7.75
N GLU A 82 -20.73 15.14 6.90
CA GLU A 82 -21.97 14.36 7.06
C GLU A 82 -21.70 12.85 6.95
N GLU A 83 -20.87 12.43 5.99
CA GLU A 83 -20.48 11.03 5.85
C GLU A 83 -19.65 10.56 7.05
N ALA A 84 -18.79 11.41 7.61
CA ALA A 84 -18.06 11.09 8.83
C ALA A 84 -19.00 10.96 10.04
N VAL A 85 -20.05 11.76 10.14
CA VAL A 85 -21.13 11.65 11.13
C VAL A 85 -21.92 10.35 10.93
N GLU A 86 -22.25 9.97 9.69
CA GLU A 86 -22.90 8.68 9.40
C GLU A 86 -22.05 7.51 9.89
N LEU A 87 -20.74 7.57 9.65
CA LEU A 87 -19.82 6.56 10.19
C LEU A 87 -19.89 6.50 11.71
N ALA A 88 -19.89 7.64 12.42
CA ALA A 88 -19.99 7.67 13.88
C ALA A 88 -21.28 6.97 14.39
N HIS A 89 -22.39 7.21 13.74
CA HIS A 89 -23.66 6.51 14.04
C HIS A 89 -23.56 4.99 13.82
N LEU A 90 -22.92 4.55 12.72
CA LEU A 90 -22.70 3.14 12.45
C LEU A 90 -21.82 2.50 13.52
N LEU A 91 -20.72 3.15 13.91
CA LEU A 91 -19.81 2.66 14.94
C LEU A 91 -20.52 2.47 16.28
N LYS A 92 -21.33 3.46 16.69
CA LYS A 92 -22.18 3.36 17.90
C LYS A 92 -23.18 2.21 17.78
N LYS A 93 -23.90 2.11 16.65
CA LYS A 93 -24.93 1.09 16.39
C LYS A 93 -24.34 -0.34 16.49
N TYR A 94 -23.11 -0.55 16.01
CA TYR A 94 -22.47 -1.87 16.04
C TYR A 94 -21.54 -2.10 17.23
N GLY A 95 -21.58 -1.21 18.23
CA GLY A 95 -20.90 -1.39 19.52
C GLY A 95 -19.38 -1.20 19.49
N ILE A 96 -18.85 -0.46 18.51
CA ILE A 96 -17.44 -0.04 18.49
C ILE A 96 -17.26 1.12 19.44
N LYS A 97 -16.69 0.88 20.64
CA LYS A 97 -16.58 1.91 21.69
C LYS A 97 -15.28 2.71 21.64
N ASN A 98 -14.20 2.08 21.21
CA ASN A 98 -12.85 2.67 21.25
C ASN A 98 -12.37 3.01 19.82
N TYR A 99 -12.96 4.02 19.21
CA TYR A 99 -12.63 4.46 17.87
C TYR A 99 -12.06 5.88 17.80
N VAL A 100 -11.46 6.19 16.68
CA VAL A 100 -11.11 7.53 16.20
C VAL A 100 -11.57 7.60 14.76
N ILE A 101 -12.29 8.65 14.38
CA ILE A 101 -12.55 8.98 12.99
C ILE A 101 -11.53 10.03 12.60
N GLN A 102 -10.72 9.72 11.60
CA GLN A 102 -9.77 10.62 10.97
C GLN A 102 -10.39 11.01 9.61
N ASN A 103 -11.06 12.15 9.55
CA ASN A 103 -11.56 12.70 8.29
C ASN A 103 -10.48 13.59 7.67
N ASN A 104 -9.81 13.11 6.61
CA ASN A 104 -8.74 13.86 5.94
C ASN A 104 -9.23 15.17 5.32
N GLU A 105 -10.53 15.25 4.99
CA GLU A 105 -11.18 16.44 4.43
C GLU A 105 -11.79 17.35 5.52
N GLY A 106 -11.80 16.95 6.78
CA GLY A 106 -12.24 17.75 7.90
C GLY A 106 -11.23 18.86 8.25
N GLU A 107 -11.72 19.96 8.81
CA GLU A 107 -10.92 21.16 9.11
C GLU A 107 -9.68 20.86 9.94
N GLY A 108 -9.81 19.99 10.96
CA GLY A 108 -8.70 19.62 11.84
C GLY A 108 -7.55 18.95 11.10
N PHE A 109 -7.82 17.91 10.31
CA PHE A 109 -6.79 17.20 9.57
C PHE A 109 -6.27 17.98 8.36
N LYS A 110 -7.10 18.80 7.68
CA LYS A 110 -6.62 19.76 6.66
C LYS A 110 -5.56 20.70 7.22
N SER A 111 -5.75 21.19 8.44
CA SER A 111 -4.74 22.03 9.12
C SER A 111 -3.43 21.28 9.36
N ILE A 112 -3.48 20.01 9.77
CA ILE A 112 -2.29 19.17 9.93
C ILE A 112 -1.60 18.94 8.58
N PHE A 113 -2.33 18.58 7.51
CA PHE A 113 -1.77 18.43 6.17
C PHE A 113 -1.13 19.72 5.67
N LYS A 114 -1.77 20.87 5.89
CA LYS A 114 -1.19 22.16 5.55
C LYS A 114 0.15 22.38 6.27
N THR A 115 0.21 22.16 7.56
CA THR A 115 1.46 22.26 8.33
C THR A 115 2.56 21.35 7.78
N LEU A 116 2.23 20.14 7.37
CA LEU A 116 3.18 19.20 6.78
C LEU A 116 3.64 19.67 5.40
N ASN A 117 2.73 20.17 4.56
CA ASN A 117 3.05 20.66 3.22
C ASN A 117 3.90 21.94 3.27
N ASP A 118 3.56 22.89 4.16
CA ASP A 118 4.34 24.11 4.39
C ASP A 118 5.77 23.79 4.89
N ALA A 119 5.93 22.66 5.58
CA ALA A 119 7.23 22.12 5.95
C ALA A 119 7.94 21.34 4.82
N GLY A 120 7.36 21.25 3.62
CA GLY A 120 7.96 20.64 2.43
C GLY A 120 7.81 19.12 2.34
N PHE A 121 6.84 18.52 3.06
CA PHE A 121 6.58 17.07 2.97
C PHE A 121 5.62 16.67 1.85
N ASN A 122 5.03 17.62 1.15
CA ASN A 122 4.23 17.46 -0.07
C ASN A 122 3.24 16.29 -0.04
N LEU A 123 2.25 16.38 0.84
CA LEU A 123 1.18 15.40 1.02
C LEU A 123 -0.15 15.89 0.36
N GLU A 124 -0.06 16.59 -0.75
CA GLU A 124 -1.24 17.16 -1.42
C GLU A 124 -2.07 16.10 -2.14
N GLN A 125 -1.39 15.18 -2.83
CA GLN A 125 -2.06 14.18 -3.65
C GLN A 125 -2.87 13.19 -2.82
N PRO A 126 -4.17 12.97 -3.14
CA PRO A 126 -4.99 11.99 -2.46
C PRO A 126 -4.55 10.56 -2.81
N GLY A 127 -4.70 9.64 -1.89
CA GLY A 127 -4.40 8.25 -2.14
C GLY A 127 -4.37 7.39 -0.88
N LYS A 128 -4.46 6.08 -1.07
CA LYS A 128 -4.43 5.11 0.03
C LYS A 128 -3.20 5.29 0.92
N GLY A 129 -2.03 5.45 0.31
CA GLY A 129 -0.78 5.62 1.05
C GLY A 129 -0.76 6.88 1.91
N LYS A 130 -1.25 8.03 1.41
CA LYS A 130 -1.40 9.27 2.18
C LYS A 130 -2.33 9.08 3.39
N ASN A 131 -3.48 8.44 3.17
CA ASN A 131 -4.44 8.16 4.24
C ASN A 131 -3.83 7.27 5.32
N MET A 132 -3.21 6.16 4.92
CA MET A 132 -2.50 5.27 5.85
C MET A 132 -1.39 6.00 6.60
N PHE A 133 -0.60 6.83 5.92
CA PHE A 133 0.49 7.59 6.53
C PHE A 133 0.00 8.53 7.64
N MET A 134 -1.09 9.27 7.40
CA MET A 134 -1.71 10.10 8.44
C MET A 134 -2.24 9.25 9.60
N SER A 135 -2.89 8.12 9.31
CA SER A 135 -3.38 7.19 10.35
C SER A 135 -2.25 6.63 11.21
N PHE A 136 -1.06 6.41 10.64
CA PHE A 136 0.12 6.03 11.41
C PHE A 136 0.60 7.14 12.34
N GLY A 137 0.49 8.40 11.93
CA GLY A 137 0.73 9.57 12.77
C GLY A 137 -0.25 9.65 13.94
N VAL A 138 -1.53 9.46 13.66
CA VAL A 138 -2.59 9.40 14.71
C VAL A 138 -2.31 8.26 15.69
N ALA A 139 -1.97 7.07 15.19
CA ALA A 139 -1.65 5.93 16.05
C ALA A 139 -0.42 6.21 16.94
N GLN A 140 0.61 6.86 16.41
CA GLN A 140 1.79 7.26 17.17
C GLN A 140 1.46 8.34 18.21
N ALA A 141 0.66 9.35 17.85
CA ALA A 141 0.18 10.40 18.77
C ALA A 141 -0.63 9.81 19.95
N LEU A 142 -1.33 8.70 19.70
CA LEU A 142 -2.04 7.93 20.72
C LEU A 142 -1.15 6.97 21.50
N GLY A 143 0.15 6.91 21.22
CA GLY A 143 1.13 6.07 21.93
C GLY A 143 1.08 4.59 21.57
N ALA A 144 0.69 4.25 20.35
CA ALA A 144 0.72 2.86 19.85
C ALA A 144 2.11 2.24 19.95
N LYS A 145 2.16 0.96 20.28
CA LYS A 145 3.37 0.12 20.23
C LYS A 145 3.27 -0.97 19.15
N CYS A 146 2.06 -1.27 18.75
CA CYS A 146 1.76 -2.20 17.66
C CYS A 146 0.62 -1.60 16.82
N ILE A 147 0.81 -1.51 15.51
CA ILE A 147 -0.14 -0.89 14.58
C ILE A 147 -0.45 -1.90 13.48
N GLY A 148 -1.73 -2.26 13.35
CA GLY A 148 -2.21 -3.08 12.24
C GLY A 148 -3.00 -2.28 11.23
N VAL A 149 -3.07 -2.74 10.00
CA VAL A 149 -3.92 -2.22 8.93
C VAL A 149 -4.85 -3.32 8.45
N LEU A 150 -6.11 -2.96 8.18
CA LEU A 150 -7.14 -3.83 7.64
C LEU A 150 -7.93 -3.08 6.58
N ASP A 151 -8.02 -3.59 5.37
CA ASP A 151 -8.84 -2.99 4.32
C ASP A 151 -10.34 -3.05 4.65
N ALA A 152 -11.08 -2.01 4.25
CA ALA A 152 -12.50 -1.82 4.61
C ALA A 152 -13.49 -2.59 3.72
N ASP A 153 -13.01 -3.29 2.69
CA ASP A 153 -13.79 -3.89 1.61
C ASP A 153 -13.74 -5.43 1.54
N ILE A 154 -13.28 -6.09 2.62
CA ILE A 154 -13.12 -7.54 2.69
C ILE A 154 -14.48 -8.21 2.92
N LYS A 155 -15.05 -8.82 1.87
CA LYS A 155 -16.35 -9.52 1.92
C LYS A 155 -16.35 -10.72 2.86
N THR A 156 -15.25 -11.44 2.91
CA THR A 156 -15.10 -12.68 3.70
C THR A 156 -14.43 -12.47 5.06
N PHE A 157 -14.41 -11.21 5.55
CA PHE A 157 -13.74 -10.88 6.81
C PHE A 157 -14.31 -11.61 8.02
N HIS A 158 -13.41 -12.19 8.81
CA HIS A 158 -13.69 -12.77 10.12
C HIS A 158 -12.58 -12.42 11.12
N ARG A 159 -12.94 -12.09 12.38
CA ARG A 159 -11.98 -11.68 13.43
C ARG A 159 -10.78 -12.64 13.64
N ARG A 160 -10.92 -13.93 13.33
CA ARG A 160 -9.82 -14.90 13.42
C ARG A 160 -8.66 -14.56 12.50
N GLN A 161 -8.94 -13.99 11.34
CA GLN A 161 -7.93 -13.53 10.38
C GLN A 161 -7.08 -12.42 11.02
N LEU A 162 -7.74 -11.45 11.67
CA LEU A 162 -7.05 -10.38 12.38
C LEU A 162 -6.20 -10.91 13.55
N ASN A 163 -6.71 -11.87 14.32
CA ASN A 163 -5.96 -12.51 15.41
C ASN A 163 -4.65 -13.12 14.89
N ARG A 164 -4.71 -13.82 13.77
CA ARG A 164 -3.54 -14.46 13.15
C ARG A 164 -2.51 -13.41 12.70
N LEU A 165 -2.99 -12.31 12.12
CA LEU A 165 -2.14 -11.24 11.62
C LEU A 165 -1.38 -10.53 12.74
N PHE A 166 -2.03 -10.29 13.88
CA PHE A 166 -1.41 -9.62 15.03
C PHE A 166 -0.50 -10.53 15.86
N TYR A 167 -0.72 -11.84 15.81
CA TYR A 167 -0.04 -12.78 16.70
C TYR A 167 1.50 -12.74 16.57
N PRO A 168 2.11 -12.70 15.38
CA PRO A 168 3.56 -12.66 15.24
C PRO A 168 4.18 -11.45 15.94
N VAL A 169 3.59 -10.26 15.78
CA VAL A 169 4.14 -9.02 16.34
C VAL A 169 3.85 -8.86 17.82
N LEU A 170 2.69 -9.33 18.28
CA LEU A 170 2.33 -9.19 19.71
C LEU A 170 2.92 -10.29 20.61
N ALA A 171 3.08 -11.51 20.09
CA ALA A 171 3.40 -12.66 20.90
C ALA A 171 4.71 -13.38 20.52
N LEU A 172 5.25 -13.18 19.33
CA LEU A 172 6.43 -13.89 18.80
C LEU A 172 7.61 -12.95 18.47
N ASP A 173 7.54 -11.69 18.88
CA ASP A 173 8.59 -10.66 18.69
C ASP A 173 9.02 -10.41 17.23
N TYR A 174 8.11 -10.63 16.27
CA TYR A 174 8.32 -10.16 14.91
C TYR A 174 8.14 -8.63 14.84
N GLU A 175 8.92 -7.97 13.98
CA GLU A 175 8.80 -6.54 13.74
C GLU A 175 7.70 -6.22 12.73
N PHE A 176 7.40 -7.18 11.83
CA PHE A 176 6.42 -7.03 10.76
C PHE A 176 5.69 -8.34 10.49
N SER A 177 4.41 -8.24 10.21
CA SER A 177 3.56 -9.35 9.76
C SER A 177 2.69 -8.92 8.60
N LYS A 178 2.56 -9.77 7.58
CA LYS A 178 1.75 -9.53 6.38
C LYS A 178 0.87 -10.71 6.05
N ALA A 179 -0.38 -10.44 5.71
CA ALA A 179 -1.31 -11.49 5.29
C ALA A 179 -0.99 -12.02 3.89
N PHE A 180 -1.22 -13.31 3.68
CA PHE A 180 -1.35 -13.87 2.34
C PHE A 180 -2.57 -14.79 2.25
N TYR A 181 -3.16 -14.84 1.08
CA TYR A 181 -4.40 -15.56 0.79
C TYR A 181 -4.55 -15.80 -0.71
N THR A 182 -5.46 -16.72 -1.06
CA THR A 182 -5.86 -16.96 -2.45
C THR A 182 -7.15 -16.20 -2.73
N ARG A 183 -7.13 -15.30 -3.71
CA ARG A 183 -8.28 -14.49 -4.10
C ARG A 183 -9.15 -15.28 -5.08
N ILE A 184 -10.25 -15.79 -4.58
CA ILE A 184 -11.28 -16.47 -5.36
C ILE A 184 -12.63 -15.92 -4.92
N GLY A 185 -13.46 -15.52 -5.87
CA GLY A 185 -14.84 -15.13 -5.65
C GLY A 185 -15.66 -15.53 -6.88
N GLU A 186 -16.95 -15.85 -6.71
CA GLU A 186 -17.86 -16.17 -7.81
C GLU A 186 -17.29 -17.20 -8.82
N HIS A 187 -16.64 -18.24 -8.32
CA HIS A 187 -15.95 -19.28 -9.12
C HIS A 187 -14.82 -18.79 -10.02
N ARG A 188 -14.25 -17.59 -9.78
CA ARG A 188 -13.16 -16.99 -10.60
C ARG A 188 -11.94 -16.68 -9.76
N MET A 189 -10.78 -16.74 -10.41
CA MET A 189 -9.52 -16.25 -9.83
C MET A 189 -9.41 -14.74 -9.98
N TYR A 190 -9.21 -14.05 -8.84
CA TYR A 190 -8.95 -12.62 -8.79
C TYR A 190 -7.47 -12.31 -8.49
N GLY A 191 -7.16 -11.07 -8.15
CA GLY A 191 -5.77 -10.64 -7.92
C GLY A 191 -4.99 -10.40 -9.20
N ARG A 192 -5.65 -9.88 -10.25
CA ARG A 192 -5.09 -9.64 -11.59
C ARG A 192 -3.78 -8.85 -11.54
N VAL A 193 -3.71 -7.77 -10.75
CA VAL A 193 -2.49 -6.95 -10.63
C VAL A 193 -1.32 -7.76 -10.09
N LYS A 194 -1.53 -8.61 -9.08
CA LYS A 194 -0.46 -9.49 -8.60
C LYS A 194 -0.06 -10.51 -9.66
N ARG A 195 -1.03 -11.25 -10.19
CA ARG A 195 -0.79 -12.40 -11.08
C ARG A 195 -0.26 -12.00 -12.45
N LEU A 196 -0.78 -10.90 -13.01
CA LEU A 196 -0.52 -10.52 -14.39
C LEU A 196 0.46 -9.34 -14.52
N LEU A 197 0.75 -8.61 -13.43
CA LEU A 197 1.71 -7.52 -13.44
C LEU A 197 2.89 -7.77 -12.50
N VAL A 198 2.65 -7.88 -11.18
CA VAL A 198 3.74 -7.88 -10.20
C VAL A 198 4.58 -9.14 -10.28
N ASP A 199 3.97 -10.32 -10.28
CA ASP A 199 4.71 -11.59 -10.39
C ASP A 199 5.50 -11.69 -11.70
N PRO A 200 4.91 -11.46 -12.89
CA PRO A 200 5.69 -11.54 -14.12
C PRO A 200 6.74 -10.43 -14.24
N LEU A 201 6.49 -9.21 -13.74
CA LEU A 201 7.49 -8.14 -13.74
C LEU A 201 8.71 -8.49 -12.86
N LEU A 202 8.47 -8.94 -11.61
CA LEU A 202 9.55 -9.34 -10.71
C LEU A 202 10.33 -10.54 -11.26
N LEU A 203 9.66 -11.51 -11.86
CA LEU A 203 10.33 -12.64 -12.51
C LEU A 203 11.15 -12.21 -13.73
N SER A 204 10.68 -11.24 -14.50
CA SER A 204 11.39 -10.68 -15.65
C SER A 204 12.64 -9.92 -15.21
N LEU A 205 12.52 -9.07 -14.20
CA LEU A 205 13.65 -8.39 -13.58
C LEU A 205 14.67 -9.41 -13.03
N LYS A 206 14.19 -10.47 -12.39
CA LYS A 206 15.08 -11.55 -11.92
C LYS A 206 15.85 -12.18 -13.06
N ARG A 207 15.21 -12.54 -14.18
CA ARG A 207 15.88 -13.09 -15.37
C ARG A 207 16.96 -12.14 -15.86
N LYS A 208 16.63 -10.84 -16.02
CA LYS A 208 17.58 -9.82 -16.47
C LYS A 208 18.79 -9.69 -15.57
N PHE A 209 18.59 -9.60 -14.26
CA PHE A 209 19.71 -9.44 -13.32
C PHE A 209 20.53 -10.71 -13.14
N CYS A 210 19.93 -11.91 -13.32
CA CYS A 210 20.69 -13.16 -13.38
C CYS A 210 21.66 -13.19 -14.56
N ASP A 211 21.23 -12.71 -15.73
CA ASP A 211 22.05 -12.69 -16.94
C ASP A 211 23.25 -11.73 -16.80
N VAL A 212 23.11 -10.66 -16.03
CA VAL A 212 24.16 -9.65 -15.79
C VAL A 212 25.04 -10.02 -14.58
N GLY A 213 24.59 -10.95 -13.73
CA GLY A 213 25.31 -11.37 -12.52
C GLY A 213 25.29 -10.35 -11.39
N ASP A 214 24.26 -9.48 -11.32
CA ASP A 214 24.13 -8.45 -10.28
C ASP A 214 23.36 -8.96 -9.06
N ASP A 215 24.10 -9.43 -8.06
CA ASP A 215 23.56 -9.96 -6.80
C ASP A 215 22.77 -8.93 -5.98
N LYS A 216 23.02 -7.64 -6.16
CA LYS A 216 22.39 -6.59 -5.36
C LYS A 216 20.89 -6.49 -5.66
N PHE A 217 20.55 -6.37 -6.94
CA PHE A 217 19.16 -6.33 -7.39
C PHE A 217 18.46 -7.67 -7.17
N LEU A 218 19.17 -8.78 -7.40
CA LEU A 218 18.65 -10.13 -7.19
C LEU A 218 18.19 -10.37 -5.76
N ARG A 219 18.93 -9.91 -4.76
CA ARG A 219 18.52 -10.08 -3.34
C ARG A 219 17.20 -9.39 -3.02
N LEU A 220 16.97 -8.17 -3.51
CA LEU A 220 15.71 -7.46 -3.31
C LEU A 220 14.56 -8.15 -4.06
N ILE A 221 14.78 -8.51 -5.34
CA ILE A 221 13.77 -9.18 -6.16
C ILE A 221 13.39 -10.54 -5.57
N ASP A 222 14.36 -11.34 -5.15
CA ASP A 222 14.12 -12.65 -4.51
C ASP A 222 13.37 -12.50 -3.19
N TYR A 223 13.65 -11.44 -2.44
CA TYR A 223 12.89 -11.15 -1.21
C TYR A 223 11.43 -10.82 -1.52
N LEU A 224 11.16 -9.97 -2.51
CA LEU A 224 9.78 -9.63 -2.93
C LEU A 224 9.04 -10.86 -3.46
N LEU A 225 9.70 -11.70 -4.26
CA LEU A 225 9.15 -12.96 -4.76
C LEU A 225 8.91 -14.02 -3.67
N ALA A 226 9.56 -13.91 -2.52
CA ALA A 226 9.35 -14.82 -1.40
C ALA A 226 8.00 -14.61 -0.70
N PHE A 227 7.36 -13.45 -0.87
CA PHE A 227 6.00 -13.22 -0.37
C PHE A 227 4.96 -13.90 -1.26
N ASN A 228 4.06 -14.63 -0.64
CA ASN A 228 2.97 -15.32 -1.35
C ASN A 228 1.93 -14.33 -1.90
N TYR A 229 1.79 -13.13 -1.28
CA TYR A 229 0.93 -12.06 -1.78
C TYR A 229 1.51 -10.67 -1.44
N GLN A 230 2.21 -10.05 -2.40
CA GLN A 230 2.93 -8.79 -2.20
C GLN A 230 1.99 -7.61 -1.95
N LEU A 231 0.80 -7.63 -2.57
CA LEU A 231 -0.15 -6.51 -2.59
C LEU A 231 -1.28 -6.62 -1.56
N SER A 232 -1.18 -7.51 -0.55
CA SER A 232 -2.18 -7.49 0.54
C SER A 232 -2.04 -6.19 1.34
N GLY A 233 -3.17 -5.54 1.65
CA GLY A 233 -3.22 -4.35 2.50
C GLY A 233 -3.16 -4.69 4.00
N GLU A 234 -3.35 -5.95 4.36
CA GLU A 234 -3.42 -6.40 5.75
C GLU A 234 -2.01 -6.66 6.29
N VAL A 235 -1.56 -5.76 7.15
CA VAL A 235 -0.23 -5.78 7.75
C VAL A 235 -0.26 -5.37 9.22
N VAL A 236 0.76 -5.79 9.97
CA VAL A 236 1.00 -5.33 11.36
C VAL A 236 2.46 -4.95 11.51
N PHE A 237 2.71 -3.83 12.15
CA PHE A 237 4.03 -3.30 12.45
C PHE A 237 4.26 -3.22 13.95
N ASP A 238 5.47 -3.51 14.39
CA ASP A 238 6.00 -2.88 15.60
C ASP A 238 6.22 -1.39 15.31
N THR A 239 5.82 -0.52 16.24
CA THR A 239 5.89 0.93 16.01
C THR A 239 7.34 1.43 15.91
N SER A 240 8.31 0.73 16.49
CA SER A 240 9.72 1.10 16.37
C SER A 240 10.24 0.92 14.93
N LEU A 241 9.79 -0.11 14.24
CA LEU A 241 10.07 -0.29 12.81
C LEU A 241 9.35 0.77 11.99
N LEU A 242 8.03 0.93 12.18
CA LEU A 242 7.19 1.85 11.40
C LEU A 242 7.73 3.27 11.40
N LYS A 243 8.24 3.77 12.52
CA LYS A 243 8.82 5.13 12.64
C LYS A 243 9.98 5.35 11.68
N ARG A 244 10.84 4.35 11.50
CA ARG A 244 12.04 4.41 10.65
C ARG A 244 11.75 4.21 9.16
N MET A 245 10.55 3.71 8.81
CA MET A 245 10.16 3.42 7.45
C MET A 245 9.70 4.67 6.70
N HIS A 246 9.96 4.68 5.40
CA HIS A 246 9.31 5.59 4.47
C HIS A 246 8.07 4.90 3.89
N PHE A 247 7.09 5.70 3.49
CA PHE A 247 5.85 5.21 2.89
C PHE A 247 5.58 5.94 1.58
N ALA A 248 5.21 5.22 0.54
CA ALA A 248 4.67 5.81 -0.67
C ALA A 248 3.26 6.35 -0.40
N THR A 249 2.94 7.51 -0.97
CA THR A 249 1.65 8.17 -0.74
C THR A 249 0.54 7.73 -1.70
N ASN A 250 0.88 6.95 -2.74
CA ASN A 250 0.01 6.46 -3.81
C ASN A 250 -0.34 4.95 -3.67
N TRP A 251 -0.81 4.32 -4.76
CA TRP A 251 -1.10 2.88 -4.83
C TRP A 251 0.12 1.96 -4.76
N GLY A 252 1.32 2.49 -4.78
CA GLY A 252 2.56 1.73 -4.56
C GLY A 252 2.86 1.42 -3.09
N VAL A 253 2.01 1.86 -2.15
CA VAL A 253 2.27 1.76 -0.70
C VAL A 253 2.54 0.33 -0.23
N GLU A 254 1.83 -0.66 -0.74
CA GLU A 254 2.00 -2.07 -0.33
C GLU A 254 3.36 -2.62 -0.75
N ILE A 255 3.75 -2.40 -2.01
CA ILE A 255 5.03 -2.89 -2.52
C ILE A 255 6.20 -2.12 -1.91
N PHE A 256 6.07 -0.80 -1.76
CA PHE A 256 7.09 0.02 -1.13
C PHE A 256 7.30 -0.33 0.35
N THR A 257 6.22 -0.66 1.06
CA THR A 257 6.29 -1.19 2.43
C THR A 257 7.18 -2.44 2.50
N LEU A 258 7.08 -3.36 1.53
CA LEU A 258 7.94 -4.55 1.53
C LEU A 258 9.41 -4.22 1.22
N ILE A 259 9.67 -3.22 0.36
CA ILE A 259 11.01 -2.72 0.08
C ILE A 259 11.64 -2.13 1.36
N GLU A 260 10.89 -1.32 2.08
CA GLU A 260 11.34 -0.73 3.35
C GLU A 260 11.52 -1.77 4.46
N VAL A 261 10.63 -2.77 4.53
CA VAL A 261 10.77 -3.91 5.44
C VAL A 261 12.03 -4.72 5.12
N TYR A 262 12.34 -4.97 3.84
CA TYR A 262 13.59 -5.61 3.43
C TYR A 262 14.83 -4.91 3.99
N ARG A 263 14.82 -3.58 3.98
CA ARG A 263 15.97 -2.76 4.39
C ARG A 263 16.09 -2.62 5.91
N ARG A 264 14.98 -2.56 6.62
CA ARG A 264 14.93 -2.08 8.01
C ARG A 264 14.53 -3.11 9.04
N ALA A 265 13.84 -4.18 8.65
CA ALA A 265 13.40 -5.22 9.57
C ALA A 265 14.37 -6.39 9.61
N ASN A 266 14.49 -7.00 10.79
CA ASN A 266 15.27 -8.23 10.99
C ASN A 266 14.38 -9.48 11.01
N ASN A 267 13.20 -9.40 11.66
CA ASN A 267 12.27 -10.49 11.83
C ASN A 267 10.93 -10.18 11.15
N VAL A 268 10.65 -10.88 10.06
CA VAL A 268 9.47 -10.67 9.22
C VAL A 268 8.65 -11.94 9.12
N ALA A 269 7.34 -11.83 9.29
CA ALA A 269 6.40 -12.93 9.07
C ALA A 269 5.46 -12.64 7.91
N GLN A 270 5.13 -13.66 7.12
CA GLN A 270 3.90 -13.70 6.35
C GLN A 270 2.97 -14.77 6.90
N VAL A 271 1.70 -14.47 7.00
CA VAL A 271 0.70 -15.29 7.68
C VAL A 271 -0.37 -15.74 6.71
N GLN A 272 -0.65 -17.04 6.68
CA GLN A 272 -1.83 -17.53 5.97
C GLN A 272 -3.09 -16.97 6.63
N PHE A 273 -3.74 -16.01 5.98
CA PHE A 273 -4.84 -15.26 6.54
C PHE A 273 -6.09 -16.11 6.68
N ASP A 274 -6.38 -16.92 5.66
CA ASP A 274 -7.44 -17.92 5.67
C ASP A 274 -7.04 -19.17 4.87
N THR A 275 -7.73 -20.28 5.13
CA THR A 275 -7.69 -21.52 4.32
C THR A 275 -8.81 -21.56 3.29
N LYS A 276 -9.82 -20.69 3.42
CA LYS A 276 -10.93 -20.55 2.49
C LYS A 276 -10.62 -19.47 1.45
N PRO A 277 -11.32 -19.48 0.31
CA PRO A 277 -11.26 -18.41 -0.65
C PRO A 277 -11.49 -17.04 0.00
N PHE A 278 -10.65 -16.06 -0.38
CA PHE A 278 -10.70 -14.70 0.14
C PHE A 278 -11.22 -13.77 -0.94
N ASP A 279 -12.27 -13.02 -0.62
CA ASP A 279 -12.88 -12.08 -1.56
C ASP A 279 -13.00 -10.69 -0.98
N HIS A 280 -12.69 -9.68 -1.80
CA HIS A 280 -12.92 -8.28 -1.53
C HIS A 280 -13.25 -7.53 -2.83
N LYS A 281 -13.62 -6.28 -2.74
CA LYS A 281 -14.01 -5.44 -3.87
C LYS A 281 -13.02 -5.49 -5.02
N HIS A 282 -13.54 -5.48 -6.24
CA HIS A 282 -12.72 -5.52 -7.46
C HIS A 282 -12.66 -4.12 -8.07
N GLN A 283 -11.44 -3.70 -8.44
CA GLN A 283 -11.25 -2.45 -9.20
C GLN A 283 -11.80 -2.62 -10.62
N VAL A 284 -12.59 -1.64 -11.04
CA VAL A 284 -13.17 -1.60 -12.38
C VAL A 284 -12.07 -1.20 -13.38
N ILE A 285 -12.11 -1.81 -14.56
CA ILE A 285 -11.29 -1.39 -15.69
C ILE A 285 -11.96 -0.16 -16.30
N SER A 286 -11.24 0.96 -16.35
CA SER A 286 -11.67 2.18 -17.02
C SER A 286 -10.78 2.40 -18.25
N PRO A 287 -11.15 1.89 -19.45
CA PRO A 287 -10.30 2.00 -20.64
C PRO A 287 -10.05 3.44 -21.08
N GLU A 288 -11.01 4.32 -20.79
CA GLU A 288 -11.02 5.72 -21.28
C GLU A 288 -10.26 6.69 -20.36
N ASP A 289 -10.06 6.36 -19.08
CA ASP A 289 -9.40 7.24 -18.11
C ASP A 289 -8.16 6.57 -17.51
N LYS A 290 -7.01 6.81 -18.14
CA LYS A 290 -5.70 6.30 -17.67
C LYS A 290 -5.28 6.86 -16.29
N GLY A 291 -5.92 7.93 -15.83
CA GLY A 291 -5.68 8.55 -14.51
C GLY A 291 -6.38 7.85 -13.34
N LYS A 292 -7.22 6.83 -13.59
CA LYS A 292 -8.04 6.16 -12.58
C LYS A 292 -8.01 4.63 -12.72
N GLY A 293 -8.57 3.97 -11.72
CA GLY A 293 -8.80 2.53 -11.73
C GLY A 293 -7.52 1.68 -11.85
N LEU A 294 -7.64 0.59 -12.59
CA LEU A 294 -6.60 -0.43 -12.71
C LEU A 294 -5.32 0.08 -13.37
N TYR A 295 -5.43 0.98 -14.37
CA TYR A 295 -4.28 1.52 -15.08
C TYR A 295 -3.43 2.41 -14.18
N LYS A 296 -4.05 3.34 -13.44
CA LYS A 296 -3.34 4.19 -12.46
C LYS A 296 -2.67 3.35 -11.38
N MET A 297 -3.35 2.33 -10.88
CA MET A 297 -2.77 1.40 -9.90
C MET A 297 -1.55 0.67 -10.48
N ALA A 298 -1.63 0.20 -11.73
CA ALA A 298 -0.52 -0.49 -12.40
C ALA A 298 0.69 0.44 -12.54
N ILE A 299 0.49 1.66 -13.02
CA ILE A 299 1.56 2.68 -13.14
C ILE A 299 2.20 2.95 -11.79
N ASP A 300 1.43 3.23 -10.75
CA ASP A 300 1.95 3.56 -9.43
C ASP A 300 2.81 2.43 -8.86
N ILE A 301 2.40 1.18 -9.05
CA ILE A 301 3.15 0.00 -8.59
C ILE A 301 4.44 -0.16 -9.39
N VAL A 302 4.39 -0.10 -10.72
CA VAL A 302 5.58 -0.23 -11.58
C VAL A 302 6.57 0.89 -11.30
N THR A 303 6.08 2.14 -11.26
CA THR A 303 6.90 3.31 -10.94
C THR A 303 7.56 3.17 -9.57
N THR A 304 6.85 2.62 -8.59
CA THR A 304 7.40 2.38 -7.25
C THR A 304 8.52 1.35 -7.27
N ILE A 305 8.36 0.23 -7.97
CA ILE A 305 9.40 -0.81 -8.11
C ILE A 305 10.63 -0.25 -8.82
N ILE A 306 10.41 0.41 -9.97
CA ILE A 306 11.51 0.98 -10.76
C ILE A 306 12.22 2.10 -9.98
N SER A 307 11.47 3.00 -9.33
CA SER A 307 12.04 4.06 -8.49
C SER A 307 12.93 3.50 -7.38
N ALA A 308 12.53 2.41 -6.73
CA ALA A 308 13.33 1.79 -5.70
C ALA A 308 14.64 1.20 -6.26
N LEU A 309 14.60 0.62 -7.45
CA LEU A 309 15.80 0.08 -8.12
C LEU A 309 16.73 1.21 -8.59
N VAL A 310 16.19 2.29 -9.16
CA VAL A 310 16.97 3.42 -9.68
C VAL A 310 17.52 4.29 -8.55
N VAL A 311 16.63 4.79 -7.69
CA VAL A 311 17.01 5.83 -6.72
C VAL A 311 17.82 5.26 -5.55
N GLU A 312 17.48 4.05 -5.14
CA GLU A 312 18.03 3.49 -3.91
C GLU A 312 19.06 2.39 -4.15
N GLU A 313 18.91 1.64 -5.26
CA GLU A 313 19.86 0.60 -5.61
C GLU A 313 20.81 0.99 -6.74
N GLY A 314 20.57 2.15 -7.42
CA GLY A 314 21.45 2.69 -8.44
C GLY A 314 21.36 2.00 -9.80
N LEU A 315 20.17 1.46 -10.14
CA LEU A 315 19.93 0.89 -11.47
C LEU A 315 19.95 2.00 -12.53
N GLU A 316 20.76 1.84 -13.56
CA GLU A 316 20.70 2.68 -14.75
C GLU A 316 19.68 2.12 -15.74
N ILE A 317 18.76 2.98 -16.19
CA ILE A 317 17.71 2.61 -17.14
C ILE A 317 17.94 3.32 -18.47
N SER A 318 18.00 2.53 -19.55
CA SER A 318 17.99 3.00 -20.93
C SER A 318 16.69 2.58 -21.63
N ASP A 319 16.39 3.22 -22.75
CA ASP A 319 15.26 2.81 -23.62
C ASP A 319 15.37 1.35 -24.03
N TYR A 320 16.58 0.88 -24.33
CA TYR A 320 16.83 -0.52 -24.66
C TYR A 320 16.48 -1.45 -23.49
N PHE A 321 16.86 -1.09 -22.26
CA PHE A 321 16.51 -1.87 -21.07
C PHE A 321 14.99 -1.96 -20.89
N VAL A 322 14.26 -0.86 -21.10
CA VAL A 322 12.80 -0.82 -20.96
C VAL A 322 12.11 -1.71 -22.00
N GLN A 323 12.55 -1.62 -23.27
CA GLN A 323 11.99 -2.43 -24.34
C GLN A 323 12.26 -3.92 -24.12
N ASP A 324 13.48 -4.27 -23.76
CA ASP A 324 13.90 -5.66 -23.52
C ASP A 324 13.22 -6.24 -22.27
N LEU A 325 13.08 -5.44 -21.19
CA LEU A 325 12.28 -5.81 -20.02
C LEU A 325 10.82 -6.06 -20.40
N THR A 326 10.24 -5.21 -21.27
CA THR A 326 8.86 -5.35 -21.72
C THR A 326 8.64 -6.64 -22.52
N VAL A 327 9.55 -6.98 -23.42
CA VAL A 327 9.49 -8.25 -24.17
C VAL A 327 9.62 -9.45 -23.21
N THR A 328 10.56 -9.39 -22.28
CA THR A 328 10.74 -10.44 -21.27
C THR A 328 9.49 -10.58 -20.40
N TYR A 329 8.88 -9.46 -20.00
CA TYR A 329 7.64 -9.45 -19.23
C TYR A 329 6.48 -10.13 -19.97
N LEU A 330 6.29 -9.84 -21.27
CA LEU A 330 5.22 -10.45 -22.05
C LEU A 330 5.40 -11.97 -22.11
N ASN A 331 6.62 -12.46 -22.36
CA ASN A 331 6.92 -13.89 -22.38
C ASN A 331 6.65 -14.57 -21.03
N VAL A 332 7.07 -13.95 -19.93
CA VAL A 332 6.84 -14.48 -18.57
C VAL A 332 5.35 -14.46 -18.22
N ALA A 333 4.64 -13.41 -18.62
CA ALA A 333 3.20 -13.31 -18.37
C ALA A 333 2.43 -14.41 -19.12
N ASP A 334 2.76 -14.68 -20.39
CA ASP A 334 2.16 -15.76 -21.17
C ASP A 334 2.42 -17.14 -20.55
N GLU A 335 3.63 -17.40 -20.03
CA GLU A 335 3.96 -18.62 -19.27
C GLU A 335 3.10 -18.76 -18.00
N LEU A 336 2.89 -17.66 -17.26
CA LEU A 336 2.09 -17.66 -16.04
C LEU A 336 0.59 -17.80 -16.33
N ILE A 337 0.07 -17.14 -17.36
CA ILE A 337 -1.32 -17.27 -17.80
C ILE A 337 -1.66 -18.74 -18.12
N LYS A 338 -0.75 -19.45 -18.81
CA LYS A 338 -0.93 -20.90 -19.03
C LYS A 338 -1.05 -21.67 -17.72
N LYS A 339 -0.16 -21.42 -16.75
CA LYS A 339 -0.20 -22.07 -15.45
C LYS A 339 -1.45 -21.72 -14.63
N TYR A 340 -1.97 -20.49 -14.77
CA TYR A 340 -3.24 -20.10 -14.14
C TYR A 340 -4.43 -20.79 -14.81
N ALA A 341 -4.41 -20.96 -16.12
CA ALA A 341 -5.43 -21.75 -16.83
C ALA A 341 -5.45 -23.22 -16.34
N ASP A 342 -4.28 -23.83 -16.21
CA ASP A 342 -4.15 -25.21 -15.67
C ASP A 342 -4.69 -25.30 -14.24
N ASN A 343 -4.37 -24.32 -13.38
CA ASN A 343 -4.88 -24.26 -12.00
C ASN A 343 -6.40 -24.05 -11.95
N ALA A 344 -6.94 -23.22 -12.84
CA ALA A 344 -8.37 -22.97 -12.93
C ALA A 344 -9.11 -24.25 -13.33
N ALA A 345 -8.61 -24.93 -14.36
CA ALA A 345 -9.16 -26.22 -14.83
C ALA A 345 -9.11 -27.28 -13.71
N PHE A 346 -7.99 -27.41 -13.00
CA PHE A 346 -7.83 -28.33 -11.88
C PHE A 346 -8.80 -28.04 -10.72
N SER A 347 -9.11 -26.76 -10.49
CA SER A 347 -9.98 -26.30 -9.39
C SER A 347 -11.43 -26.07 -9.81
N ALA A 348 -11.82 -26.42 -11.03
CA ALA A 348 -13.15 -26.18 -11.62
C ALA A 348 -13.59 -24.69 -11.50
N LEU A 349 -12.66 -23.77 -11.78
CA LEU A 349 -12.91 -22.33 -11.77
C LEU A 349 -13.10 -21.82 -13.22
N ASP A 350 -13.95 -20.81 -13.37
CA ASP A 350 -14.08 -20.07 -14.60
C ASP A 350 -12.81 -19.27 -14.90
N TYR A 351 -12.29 -19.37 -16.11
CA TYR A 351 -11.08 -18.69 -16.52
C TYR A 351 -11.16 -18.17 -17.97
N ASP A 352 -11.05 -16.88 -18.13
CA ASP A 352 -11.01 -16.23 -19.43
C ASP A 352 -9.56 -15.86 -19.78
N ARG A 353 -8.90 -16.76 -20.52
CA ARG A 353 -7.53 -16.59 -20.95
C ARG A 353 -7.35 -15.38 -21.85
N ASN A 354 -8.28 -15.15 -22.81
CA ASN A 354 -8.18 -14.07 -23.77
C ASN A 354 -8.24 -12.70 -23.06
N ALA A 355 -9.18 -12.53 -22.13
CA ALA A 355 -9.28 -11.30 -21.35
C ALA A 355 -8.02 -11.02 -20.51
N GLU A 356 -7.36 -12.05 -19.98
CA GLU A 356 -6.11 -11.87 -19.24
C GLU A 356 -4.94 -11.51 -20.19
N GLU A 357 -4.83 -12.12 -21.35
CA GLU A 357 -3.83 -11.79 -22.37
C GLU A 357 -4.01 -10.35 -22.90
N GLU A 358 -5.25 -9.92 -23.17
CA GLU A 358 -5.56 -8.54 -23.58
C GLU A 358 -5.12 -7.53 -22.50
N MET A 359 -5.36 -7.84 -21.25
CA MET A 359 -4.98 -6.98 -20.12
C MET A 359 -3.46 -6.84 -20.01
N VAL A 360 -2.73 -7.94 -20.20
CA VAL A 360 -1.25 -7.96 -20.20
C VAL A 360 -0.70 -7.16 -21.37
N ARG A 361 -1.21 -7.37 -22.59
CA ARG A 361 -0.73 -6.70 -23.81
C ARG A 361 -1.16 -5.24 -23.94
N GLY A 362 -2.23 -4.85 -23.26
CA GLY A 362 -2.71 -3.47 -23.18
C GLY A 362 -2.23 -2.79 -21.90
N ILE A 363 -3.05 -2.84 -20.86
CA ILE A 363 -2.90 -2.03 -19.64
C ILE A 363 -1.53 -2.20 -18.95
N PHE A 364 -1.08 -3.43 -18.73
CA PHE A 364 0.11 -3.68 -17.95
C PHE A 364 1.41 -3.45 -18.72
N LYS A 365 1.44 -3.81 -20.00
CA LYS A 365 2.56 -3.47 -20.88
C LYS A 365 2.72 -1.95 -20.98
N ASP A 366 1.63 -1.22 -21.22
CA ASP A 366 1.65 0.25 -21.32
C ASP A 366 2.12 0.90 -20.02
N ALA A 367 1.73 0.36 -18.86
CA ALA A 367 2.20 0.84 -17.55
C ALA A 367 3.71 0.65 -17.37
N ILE A 368 4.29 -0.47 -17.86
CA ILE A 368 5.74 -0.74 -17.81
C ILE A 368 6.49 0.22 -18.73
N LEU A 369 6.04 0.37 -19.97
CA LEU A 369 6.64 1.29 -20.94
C LEU A 369 6.62 2.72 -20.39
N ALA A 370 5.46 3.18 -19.95
CA ALA A 370 5.28 4.52 -19.46
C ALA A 370 6.14 4.82 -18.20
N ALA A 371 6.24 3.90 -17.25
CA ALA A 371 7.13 4.05 -16.09
C ALA A 371 8.60 3.98 -16.51
N GLY A 372 8.95 3.11 -17.45
CA GLY A 372 10.29 2.99 -17.99
C GLY A 372 10.75 4.26 -18.69
N ASP A 373 9.95 4.79 -19.61
CA ASP A 373 10.21 6.05 -20.33
C ASP A 373 10.42 7.21 -19.35
N TYR A 374 9.68 7.20 -18.23
CA TYR A 374 9.86 8.19 -17.18
C TYR A 374 11.28 8.21 -16.63
N PHE A 375 11.88 7.07 -16.36
CA PHE A 375 13.22 6.97 -15.78
C PHE A 375 14.35 6.98 -16.83
N ALA A 376 14.08 6.57 -18.06
CA ALA A 376 15.04 6.59 -19.16
C ALA A 376 15.25 7.99 -19.76
N SER A 377 14.30 8.92 -19.57
CA SER A 377 14.39 10.27 -20.18
C SER A 377 15.44 11.14 -19.50
N PRO A 378 16.52 11.55 -20.21
CA PRO A 378 17.56 12.43 -19.67
C PRO A 378 17.05 13.83 -19.32
N TYR A 379 15.98 14.29 -19.96
CA TYR A 379 15.38 15.63 -19.74
C TYR A 379 14.85 15.82 -18.34
N ARG A 380 14.45 14.77 -17.62
CA ARG A 380 13.89 14.88 -16.26
C ARG A 380 14.94 15.02 -15.17
N LEU A 381 16.12 14.46 -15.38
CA LEU A 381 17.28 14.81 -14.55
C LEU A 381 17.58 16.30 -14.69
N THR A 382 17.43 16.84 -15.91
CA THR A 382 17.61 18.27 -16.21
C THR A 382 16.51 19.10 -15.55
N GLU A 383 15.24 18.71 -15.56
CA GLU A 383 14.16 19.44 -14.87
C GLU A 383 14.34 19.46 -13.35
N ARG A 384 14.72 18.33 -12.74
CA ARG A 384 15.03 18.25 -11.31
C ARG A 384 16.25 19.11 -10.94
N PHE A 385 17.24 19.13 -11.81
CA PHE A 385 18.41 19.99 -11.69
C PHE A 385 18.03 21.46 -11.89
N LEU A 386 17.18 21.78 -12.87
CA LEU A 386 16.66 23.12 -13.12
C LEU A 386 15.75 23.61 -11.97
N ARG A 387 14.93 22.76 -11.37
CA ARG A 387 14.16 23.11 -10.17
C ARG A 387 15.07 23.36 -8.96
N LEU A 388 16.14 22.61 -8.81
CA LEU A 388 17.16 22.86 -7.79
C LEU A 388 17.88 24.18 -8.04
N LEU A 389 18.22 24.49 -9.29
CA LEU A 389 18.83 25.76 -9.68
C LEU A 389 17.86 26.94 -9.56
N SER A 390 16.58 26.76 -9.87
CA SER A 390 15.55 27.81 -9.74
C SER A 390 15.21 28.12 -8.27
N SER A 391 15.47 27.21 -7.36
CA SER A 391 15.35 27.50 -5.92
C SER A 391 16.49 28.37 -5.38
N ASP A 392 17.59 28.51 -6.12
CA ASP A 392 18.69 29.44 -5.81
C ASP A 392 18.54 30.70 -6.67
N GLY A 393 18.09 31.82 -6.06
CA GLY A 393 17.79 33.09 -6.73
C GLY A 393 18.92 33.69 -7.60
N ARG A 394 20.15 33.15 -7.55
CA ARG A 394 21.27 33.53 -8.40
C ARG A 394 21.13 33.05 -9.85
N PHE A 395 20.36 31.99 -10.09
CA PHE A 395 20.18 31.41 -11.41
C PHE A 395 18.91 31.87 -12.15
N HIS A 396 17.98 32.53 -11.47
CA HIS A 396 16.75 33.06 -12.10
C HIS A 396 17.02 33.91 -13.36
N LYS A 397 18.07 34.67 -13.34
CA LYS A 397 18.45 35.59 -14.45
C LYS A 397 18.93 34.86 -15.71
N TYR A 398 19.40 33.61 -15.58
CA TYR A 398 19.90 32.82 -16.71
C TYR A 398 18.82 31.88 -17.27
N LEU A 399 17.83 31.48 -16.46
CA LEU A 399 16.72 30.64 -16.89
C LEU A 399 15.69 31.39 -17.73
N ASP A 400 15.52 32.70 -17.49
CA ASP A 400 14.56 33.55 -18.25
C ASP A 400 15.00 33.85 -19.69
N GLN A 401 16.26 33.66 -20.05
CA GLN A 401 16.82 34.07 -21.33
C GLN A 401 17.09 32.94 -22.34
N GLY A 402 16.95 31.67 -22.01
CA GLY A 402 17.45 30.63 -22.88
C GLY A 402 16.69 29.32 -22.93
N LEU A 403 15.63 29.15 -22.20
CA LEU A 403 14.81 27.93 -22.27
C LEU A 403 13.50 28.23 -22.98
N ASP A 404 13.28 27.50 -24.03
CA ASP A 404 12.08 27.56 -24.85
C ASP A 404 10.84 27.30 -23.98
N LYS A 405 10.08 28.34 -23.68
CA LYS A 405 8.85 28.26 -22.86
C LYS A 405 7.87 27.26 -23.44
N ASP A 406 7.85 27.11 -24.74
CA ASP A 406 6.95 26.21 -25.45
C ASP A 406 7.33 24.73 -25.19
N LEU A 407 8.63 24.41 -25.06
CA LEU A 407 9.09 23.07 -24.71
C LEU A 407 8.74 22.71 -23.26
N LEU A 408 8.90 23.67 -22.36
CA LEU A 408 8.54 23.52 -20.94
C LEU A 408 7.01 23.40 -20.73
N GLU A 409 6.21 24.14 -21.51
CA GLU A 409 4.75 24.02 -21.49
C GLU A 409 4.27 22.71 -22.14
N TYR A 410 4.89 22.29 -23.24
CA TYR A 410 4.62 21.00 -23.87
C TYR A 410 4.94 19.84 -22.92
N GLU A 411 6.07 19.87 -22.26
CA GLU A 411 6.43 18.88 -21.25
C GLU A 411 5.50 18.91 -20.04
N LYS A 412 5.16 20.09 -19.50
CA LYS A 412 4.19 20.22 -18.41
C LYS A 412 2.83 19.68 -18.78
N LYS A 413 2.35 19.93 -19.99
CA LYS A 413 1.03 19.49 -20.47
C LYS A 413 0.94 17.98 -20.67
N ASN A 414 2.03 17.35 -21.11
CA ASN A 414 2.09 15.91 -21.33
C ASN A 414 2.49 15.11 -20.09
N GLN A 415 3.15 15.72 -19.12
CA GLN A 415 3.72 15.05 -17.94
C GLN A 415 2.87 15.20 -16.68
N SER A 416 2.07 16.27 -16.56
CA SER A 416 1.45 16.63 -15.29
C SER A 416 0.31 15.72 -14.85
N GLN A 417 -0.20 14.84 -15.70
CA GLN A 417 -1.40 14.07 -15.39
C GLN A 417 -1.16 12.59 -15.07
N LEU A 418 -0.02 11.99 -15.44
CA LEU A 418 0.15 10.54 -15.37
C LEU A 418 1.25 10.06 -14.41
N PHE A 419 2.30 10.84 -14.18
CA PHE A 419 3.49 10.36 -13.48
C PHE A 419 3.90 11.28 -12.33
N GLU A 420 3.60 10.87 -11.13
CA GLU A 420 4.31 11.34 -9.95
C GLU A 420 5.19 10.20 -9.44
N VAL A 421 6.51 10.43 -9.39
CA VAL A 421 7.38 9.58 -8.58
C VAL A 421 6.77 9.55 -7.18
N PRO A 422 6.46 8.38 -6.64
CA PRO A 422 5.84 8.31 -5.34
C PRO A 422 6.70 9.04 -4.34
N GLN A 423 6.16 10.11 -3.78
CA GLN A 423 6.83 10.81 -2.70
C GLN A 423 6.88 9.85 -1.51
N THR A 424 8.07 9.67 -1.00
CA THR A 424 8.27 8.83 0.17
C THR A 424 8.48 9.72 1.40
N VAL A 425 7.64 9.54 2.39
CA VAL A 425 7.66 10.28 3.65
C VAL A 425 7.87 9.37 4.83
N SER A 426 8.58 9.85 5.85
CA SER A 426 8.78 9.12 7.10
C SER A 426 8.46 9.99 8.32
N TRP A 427 7.93 9.36 9.36
CA TRP A 427 7.60 10.06 10.60
C TRP A 427 8.83 10.54 11.36
N ASP A 428 9.95 9.83 11.29
CA ASP A 428 11.21 10.30 11.92
C ASP A 428 11.67 11.63 11.31
N ARG A 429 11.63 11.79 9.98
CA ARG A 429 11.98 13.06 9.31
C ARG A 429 11.02 14.18 9.69
N ILE A 430 9.73 13.88 9.75
CA ILE A 430 8.71 14.86 10.17
C ILE A 430 8.99 15.32 11.60
N LEU A 431 9.24 14.40 12.53
CA LEU A 431 9.49 14.72 13.93
C LEU A 431 10.78 15.52 14.15
N MET A 432 11.81 15.31 13.31
CA MET A 432 13.01 16.15 13.32
C MET A 432 12.70 17.59 12.94
N ARG A 433 11.82 17.83 11.98
CA ARG A 433 11.47 19.16 11.47
C ARG A 433 10.34 19.83 12.24
N LEU A 434 9.37 19.03 12.68
CA LEU A 434 8.16 19.42 13.39
C LEU A 434 8.00 18.63 14.70
N PRO A 435 8.79 18.90 15.74
CA PRO A 435 8.82 18.07 16.97
C PRO A 435 7.47 17.99 17.71
N LYS A 436 6.61 19.01 17.54
CA LYS A 436 5.30 19.09 18.21
C LYS A 436 4.15 18.49 17.42
N ILE A 437 4.36 18.04 16.19
CA ILE A 437 3.26 17.61 15.28
C ILE A 437 2.40 16.49 15.86
N LEU A 438 2.97 15.52 16.60
CA LEU A 438 2.18 14.47 17.24
C LEU A 438 1.30 15.01 18.38
N HIS A 439 1.72 16.07 19.05
CA HIS A 439 0.89 16.79 20.02
C HIS A 439 -0.28 17.47 19.34
N ASP A 440 -0.03 18.14 18.20
CA ASP A 440 -1.05 18.84 17.42
C ASP A 440 -2.07 17.84 16.85
N ILE A 441 -1.61 16.71 16.29
CA ILE A 441 -2.48 15.60 15.90
C ILE A 441 -3.32 15.08 17.07
N SER A 442 -2.72 14.92 18.26
CA SER A 442 -3.45 14.47 19.47
C SER A 442 -4.54 15.49 19.87
N ALA A 443 -4.28 16.79 19.73
CA ALA A 443 -5.26 17.84 19.99
C ALA A 443 -6.44 17.77 19.02
N VAL A 444 -6.17 17.61 17.72
CA VAL A 444 -7.21 17.40 16.69
C VAL A 444 -8.04 16.16 17.01
N VAL A 445 -7.40 15.02 17.28
CA VAL A 445 -8.11 13.77 17.62
C VAL A 445 -9.01 13.93 18.83
N LYS A 446 -8.60 14.68 19.86
CA LYS A 446 -9.43 14.93 21.05
C LYS A 446 -10.65 15.80 20.72
N LYS A 447 -10.47 16.86 19.89
CA LYS A 447 -11.56 17.73 19.43
C LYS A 447 -12.59 16.94 18.62
N GLU A 448 -12.13 16.16 17.64
CA GLU A 448 -12.97 15.30 16.80
C GLU A 448 -13.70 14.24 17.64
N ALA A 449 -13.01 13.59 18.59
CA ALA A 449 -13.65 12.61 19.46
C ALA A 449 -14.75 13.22 20.34
N ALA A 450 -14.57 14.46 20.82
CA ALA A 450 -15.59 15.18 21.58
C ALA A 450 -16.81 15.51 20.69
N PHE A 451 -16.59 15.92 19.43
CA PHE A 451 -17.64 16.19 18.47
C PHE A 451 -18.46 14.91 18.17
N TYR A 452 -17.79 13.81 17.75
CA TYR A 452 -18.50 12.56 17.44
C TYR A 452 -19.12 11.85 18.66
N ALA A 453 -18.75 12.23 19.87
CA ALA A 453 -19.43 11.74 21.08
C ALA A 453 -20.80 12.36 21.28
N GLN A 454 -21.02 13.59 20.81
CA GLN A 454 -22.29 14.35 20.94
C GLN A 454 -23.29 13.99 19.83
N VAL A 455 -22.83 13.55 18.70
CA VAL A 455 -23.61 13.03 17.57
C VAL A 455 -23.95 11.55 17.80
#